data_813078b45d7beae1a7602d6b5a3d6681
#
_entry.id   813078b45d7beae1a7602d6b5a3d6681
#
_cell.length_a   1.000
_cell.length_b   1.000
_cell.length_c   1.000
_cell.angle_alpha   90.00
_cell.angle_beta   90.00
_cell.angle_gamma   90.00
#
_symmetry.space_group_name_H-M   'P 1'
#
loop_
_entity.id
_entity.type
_entity.pdbx_description
1 polymer ?
#
loop_
_entity_poly.entity_id
_entity_poly.type
_entity_poly.pdbx_seq_one_letter_code
_entity_poly.pdbx_strand_id
1 'polypeptide(L)'
;PEIRNVIGVALEHKDLAVQGVMMRKFGQEIIRATAGKKIHGTGAIPGGINKNLSVAERDEFLKGADPLNVDKMIEWSKAAVDFFKDYHAKNKDYIDNFSVFPSSHLSIIRKDGAMDLYHGVLRCIDADGNKLLDDVDYQDYYKHIGEEVRSWSYMKFPYLRKIGMEKGWYTVGPLARLNTCDFIPTPLAQKECEIFKAYTNGKPNHMSMHMHWARLIELLHSAEVIKELLNDP
;
A
#
# COMPACT_ATOMS: atom_id res chain seq x y z
N PRO A 1 -21.19 -4.07 19.63
CA PRO A 1 -20.82 -2.67 19.69
C PRO A 1 -21.84 -1.83 18.94
N GLU A 2 -22.17 -0.68 19.50
CA GLU A 2 -23.15 0.25 18.95
C GLU A 2 -22.63 0.96 17.70
N ILE A 3 -21.31 1.06 17.58
CA ILE A 3 -20.62 1.69 16.44
C ILE A 3 -20.05 0.59 15.53
N ARG A 4 -20.73 0.31 14.43
CA ARG A 4 -20.32 -0.73 13.45
C ARG A 4 -20.07 -0.22 12.03
N ASN A 5 -20.25 1.06 11.81
CA ASN A 5 -20.15 1.64 10.46
C ASN A 5 -19.44 3.00 10.47
N VAL A 6 -19.14 3.48 9.28
CA VAL A 6 -18.44 4.75 9.09
C VAL A 6 -19.19 5.95 9.70
N ILE A 7 -20.50 5.92 9.81
CA ILE A 7 -21.28 7.01 10.41
C ILE A 7 -20.99 7.09 11.91
N GLY A 8 -20.98 5.96 12.62
CA GLY A 8 -20.62 5.92 14.04
C GLY A 8 -19.19 6.41 14.28
N VAL A 9 -18.23 5.97 13.47
CA VAL A 9 -16.83 6.46 13.55
C VAL A 9 -16.77 7.97 13.29
N ALA A 10 -17.50 8.48 12.29
CA ALA A 10 -17.53 9.91 11.98
C ALA A 10 -18.15 10.76 13.10
N LEU A 11 -19.10 10.23 13.85
CA LEU A 11 -19.70 10.93 14.99
C LEU A 11 -18.73 10.98 16.20
N GLU A 12 -18.00 9.89 16.45
CA GLU A 12 -17.07 9.79 17.57
C GLU A 12 -15.73 10.48 17.29
N HIS A 13 -15.25 10.40 16.03
CA HIS A 13 -13.97 10.93 15.57
C HIS A 13 -14.14 11.87 14.37
N LYS A 14 -14.91 12.94 14.56
CA LYS A 14 -15.30 13.87 13.49
C LYS A 14 -14.10 14.45 12.73
N ASP A 15 -13.07 14.87 13.44
CA ASP A 15 -11.90 15.50 12.81
C ASP A 15 -11.11 14.49 11.96
N LEU A 16 -10.94 13.26 12.45
CA LEU A 16 -10.33 12.16 11.68
C LEU A 16 -11.13 11.84 10.41
N ALA A 17 -12.46 11.84 10.50
CA ALA A 17 -13.33 11.61 9.36
C ALA A 17 -13.19 12.73 8.31
N VAL A 18 -13.15 14.00 8.74
CA VAL A 18 -12.93 15.15 7.86
C VAL A 18 -11.56 15.06 7.18
N GLN A 19 -10.50 14.75 7.95
CA GLN A 19 -9.15 14.56 7.41
C GLN A 19 -9.14 13.46 6.33
N GLY A 20 -9.75 12.32 6.59
CA GLY A 20 -9.85 11.22 5.62
C GLY A 20 -10.56 11.63 4.32
N VAL A 21 -11.65 12.39 4.41
CA VAL A 21 -12.36 12.92 3.24
C VAL A 21 -11.48 13.89 2.45
N MET A 22 -10.74 14.78 3.13
CA MET A 22 -9.85 15.75 2.49
C MET A 22 -8.64 15.09 1.84
N MET A 23 -8.03 14.09 2.49
CA MET A 23 -6.95 13.29 1.90
C MET A 23 -7.42 12.58 0.62
N ARG A 24 -8.61 11.97 0.66
CA ARG A 24 -9.23 11.37 -0.53
C ARG A 24 -9.46 12.41 -1.63
N LYS A 25 -9.97 13.60 -1.29
CA LYS A 25 -10.17 14.70 -2.24
C LYS A 25 -8.85 15.10 -2.89
N PHE A 26 -7.79 15.28 -2.11
CA PHE A 26 -6.46 15.63 -2.62
C PHE A 26 -5.95 14.60 -3.65
N GLY A 27 -5.97 13.31 -3.31
CA GLY A 27 -5.58 12.26 -4.25
C GLY A 27 -6.43 12.25 -5.53
N GLN A 28 -7.75 12.50 -5.42
CA GLN A 28 -8.64 12.62 -6.57
C GLN A 28 -8.33 13.83 -7.45
N GLU A 29 -7.90 14.96 -6.88
CA GLU A 29 -7.48 16.13 -7.65
C GLU A 29 -6.16 15.88 -8.39
N ILE A 30 -5.19 15.18 -7.77
CA ILE A 30 -3.97 14.76 -8.47
C ILE A 30 -4.30 13.85 -9.65
N ILE A 31 -5.15 12.85 -9.46
CA ILE A 31 -5.59 11.97 -10.56
C ILE A 31 -6.26 12.78 -11.67
N ARG A 32 -7.12 13.73 -11.33
CA ARG A 32 -7.75 14.62 -12.30
C ARG A 32 -6.74 15.46 -13.08
N ALA A 33 -5.75 16.01 -12.39
CA ALA A 33 -4.73 16.86 -13.00
C ALA A 33 -3.80 16.07 -13.94
N THR A 34 -3.45 14.84 -13.58
CA THR A 34 -2.52 14.00 -14.35
C THR A 34 -3.21 13.11 -15.39
N ALA A 35 -4.44 12.66 -15.13
CA ALA A 35 -5.16 11.71 -15.98
C ALA A 35 -6.47 12.28 -16.57
N GLY A 36 -6.75 13.56 -16.42
CA GLY A 36 -7.87 14.27 -17.03
C GLY A 36 -9.20 14.17 -16.27
N LYS A 37 -9.43 13.08 -15.54
CA LYS A 37 -10.65 12.88 -14.72
C LYS A 37 -10.38 11.98 -13.53
N LYS A 38 -11.21 12.09 -12.49
CA LYS A 38 -11.04 11.45 -11.19
C LYS A 38 -11.21 9.93 -11.19
N ILE A 39 -12.03 9.43 -12.10
CA ILE A 39 -12.35 8.00 -12.23
C ILE A 39 -12.16 7.63 -13.70
N HIS A 40 -11.57 6.47 -13.96
CA HIS A 40 -11.22 6.01 -15.30
C HIS A 40 -10.42 7.05 -16.08
N GLY A 41 -9.28 7.44 -15.53
CA GLY A 41 -8.37 8.41 -16.15
C GLY A 41 -8.01 8.05 -17.59
N THR A 42 -7.88 9.05 -18.45
CA THR A 42 -7.55 8.92 -19.86
C THR A 42 -6.22 9.60 -20.19
N GLY A 43 -5.30 9.64 -19.24
CA GLY A 43 -4.01 10.29 -19.42
C GLY A 43 -3.11 9.61 -20.44
N ALA A 44 -3.09 8.28 -20.46
CA ALA A 44 -2.30 7.50 -21.42
C ALA A 44 -3.00 7.43 -22.78
N ILE A 45 -2.28 7.79 -23.84
CA ILE A 45 -2.73 7.73 -25.24
C ILE A 45 -1.63 7.08 -26.08
N PRO A 46 -1.95 6.55 -27.29
CA PRO A 46 -0.91 6.08 -28.20
C PRO A 46 0.12 7.17 -28.48
N GLY A 47 1.38 6.88 -28.19
CA GLY A 47 2.49 7.81 -28.37
C GLY A 47 2.86 8.65 -27.14
N GLY A 48 2.14 8.52 -26.01
CA GLY A 48 2.52 9.25 -24.79
C GLY A 48 1.36 9.52 -23.82
N ILE A 49 1.32 10.75 -23.33
CA ILE A 49 0.32 11.24 -22.42
C ILE A 49 -0.49 12.40 -23.00
N ASN A 50 -1.77 12.46 -22.64
CA ASN A 50 -2.71 13.44 -23.19
C ASN A 50 -2.46 14.86 -22.64
N LYS A 51 -1.94 15.00 -21.43
CA LYS A 51 -1.72 16.28 -20.76
C LYS A 51 -0.60 16.14 -19.73
N ASN A 52 0.35 17.08 -19.77
CA ASN A 52 1.33 17.26 -18.70
C ASN A 52 0.70 18.04 -17.53
N LEU A 53 1.23 17.80 -16.34
CA LEU A 53 0.91 18.65 -15.19
C LEU A 53 1.50 20.06 -15.44
N SER A 54 0.67 21.10 -15.34
CA SER A 54 1.15 22.47 -15.47
C SER A 54 1.89 22.92 -14.20
N VAL A 55 2.80 23.90 -14.36
CA VAL A 55 3.50 24.51 -13.22
C VAL A 55 2.53 25.10 -12.20
N ALA A 56 1.44 25.70 -12.65
CA ALA A 56 0.42 26.26 -11.76
C ALA A 56 -0.30 25.17 -10.95
N GLU A 57 -0.69 24.05 -11.57
CA GLU A 57 -1.28 22.89 -10.87
C GLU A 57 -0.28 22.26 -9.88
N ARG A 58 0.98 22.12 -10.28
CA ARG A 58 2.05 21.63 -9.41
C ARG A 58 2.20 22.52 -8.17
N ASP A 59 2.29 23.84 -8.36
CA ASP A 59 2.48 24.78 -7.26
C ASP A 59 1.26 24.83 -6.33
N GLU A 60 0.04 24.61 -6.86
CA GLU A 60 -1.16 24.45 -6.04
C GLU A 60 -1.08 23.22 -5.13
N PHE A 61 -0.60 22.07 -5.63
CA PHE A 61 -0.41 20.89 -4.80
C PHE A 61 0.71 21.05 -3.78
N LEU A 62 1.77 21.79 -4.11
CA LEU A 62 2.90 22.02 -3.21
C LEU A 62 2.59 23.07 -2.13
N LYS A 63 1.96 24.19 -2.52
CA LYS A 63 1.86 25.41 -1.70
C LYS A 63 0.43 25.94 -1.58
N GLY A 64 -0.56 25.19 -2.07
CA GLY A 64 -1.95 25.58 -2.05
C GLY A 64 -2.50 25.84 -0.65
N ALA A 65 -3.69 26.42 -0.60
CA ALA A 65 -4.35 26.77 0.66
C ALA A 65 -4.55 25.52 1.55
N ASP A 66 -4.22 25.66 2.83
CA ASP A 66 -4.51 24.65 3.85
C ASP A 66 -6.04 24.31 3.83
N PRO A 67 -6.43 23.02 3.84
CA PRO A 67 -5.57 21.85 4.06
C PRO A 67 -5.20 21.06 2.77
N LEU A 68 -5.34 21.62 1.58
CA LEU A 68 -5.22 20.89 0.30
C LEU A 68 -3.80 21.02 -0.31
N ASN A 69 -2.76 20.83 0.49
CA ASN A 69 -1.39 20.75 0.02
C ASN A 69 -0.71 19.45 0.48
N VAL A 70 0.39 19.08 -0.16
CA VAL A 70 1.07 17.80 0.07
C VAL A 70 1.67 17.69 1.48
N ASP A 71 2.15 18.78 2.06
CA ASP A 71 2.71 18.76 3.41
C ASP A 71 1.66 18.39 4.45
N LYS A 72 0.45 18.90 4.30
CA LYS A 72 -0.69 18.54 5.15
C LYS A 72 -1.10 17.08 4.97
N MET A 73 -1.01 16.55 3.73
CA MET A 73 -1.27 15.13 3.49
C MET A 73 -0.25 14.22 4.17
N ILE A 74 1.03 14.61 4.18
CA ILE A 74 2.09 13.89 4.91
C ILE A 74 1.81 13.92 6.43
N GLU A 75 1.51 15.09 6.98
CA GLU A 75 1.15 15.26 8.40
C GLU A 75 -0.02 14.34 8.80
N TRP A 76 -1.10 14.36 8.04
CA TRP A 76 -2.29 13.56 8.34
C TRP A 76 -2.08 12.08 8.10
N SER A 77 -1.28 11.69 7.11
CA SER A 77 -0.91 10.29 6.89
C SER A 77 -0.11 9.75 8.06
N LYS A 78 0.84 10.55 8.60
CA LYS A 78 1.58 10.19 9.80
C LYS A 78 0.67 10.08 11.02
N ALA A 79 -0.24 11.04 11.21
CA ALA A 79 -1.22 11.01 12.29
C ALA A 79 -2.13 9.77 12.21
N ALA A 80 -2.50 9.32 11.00
CA ALA A 80 -3.29 8.10 10.81
C ALA A 80 -2.50 6.84 11.23
N VAL A 81 -1.20 6.78 10.95
CA VAL A 81 -0.35 5.68 11.44
C VAL A 81 -0.31 5.69 12.97
N ASP A 82 -0.12 6.87 13.60
CA ASP A 82 -0.06 6.99 15.06
C ASP A 82 -1.41 6.62 15.71
N PHE A 83 -2.52 7.04 15.12
CA PHE A 83 -3.86 6.64 15.55
C PHE A 83 -4.04 5.11 15.53
N PHE A 84 -3.58 4.44 14.47
CA PHE A 84 -3.65 2.99 14.42
C PHE A 84 -2.79 2.34 15.51
N LYS A 85 -1.57 2.83 15.74
CA LYS A 85 -0.69 2.29 16.80
C LYS A 85 -1.33 2.44 18.20
N ASP A 86 -1.94 3.58 18.48
CA ASP A 86 -2.66 3.81 19.74
C ASP A 86 -3.88 2.89 19.87
N TYR A 87 -4.63 2.72 18.79
CA TYR A 87 -5.77 1.79 18.77
C TYR A 87 -5.32 0.34 18.94
N HIS A 88 -4.25 -0.05 18.26
CA HIS A 88 -3.62 -1.37 18.39
C HIS A 88 -3.18 -1.63 19.83
N ALA A 89 -2.48 -0.69 20.46
CA ALA A 89 -2.03 -0.84 21.84
C ALA A 89 -3.16 -1.10 22.82
N LYS A 90 -4.33 -0.47 22.60
CA LYS A 90 -5.55 -0.66 23.44
C LYS A 90 -6.29 -1.95 23.14
N ASN A 91 -6.12 -2.53 21.96
CA ASN A 91 -6.86 -3.72 21.49
C ASN A 91 -5.91 -4.83 21.03
N LYS A 92 -4.71 -4.89 21.61
CA LYS A 92 -3.61 -5.73 21.16
C LYS A 92 -3.99 -7.19 20.98
N ASP A 93 -4.57 -7.79 22.00
CA ASP A 93 -4.94 -9.21 21.99
C ASP A 93 -5.92 -9.55 20.85
N TYR A 94 -6.93 -8.73 20.63
CA TYR A 94 -7.87 -8.91 19.54
C TYR A 94 -7.20 -8.75 18.15
N ILE A 95 -6.42 -7.69 17.97
CA ILE A 95 -5.81 -7.36 16.66
C ILE A 95 -4.73 -8.38 16.29
N ASP A 96 -3.92 -8.81 17.26
CA ASP A 96 -2.83 -9.75 17.00
C ASP A 96 -3.32 -11.19 16.76
N ASN A 97 -4.45 -11.57 17.33
CA ASN A 97 -4.96 -12.94 17.26
C ASN A 97 -6.10 -13.12 16.26
N PHE A 98 -6.69 -12.03 15.73
CA PHE A 98 -7.71 -12.13 14.71
C PHE A 98 -7.14 -12.60 13.38
N SER A 99 -7.44 -13.85 13.00
CA SER A 99 -7.08 -14.40 11.69
C SER A 99 -5.58 -14.29 11.38
N VAL A 100 -4.75 -14.92 12.18
CA VAL A 100 -3.31 -15.11 11.88
C VAL A 100 -3.17 -16.20 10.84
N PHE A 101 -2.53 -15.88 9.72
CA PHE A 101 -2.52 -16.74 8.56
C PHE A 101 -1.11 -16.85 7.94
N PRO A 102 -0.27 -17.80 8.43
CA PRO A 102 1.03 -18.06 7.85
C PRO A 102 0.90 -18.45 6.38
N SER A 103 1.49 -17.65 5.50
CA SER A 103 1.45 -17.88 4.05
C SER A 103 2.70 -17.31 3.40
N SER A 104 2.93 -17.68 2.14
CA SER A 104 3.88 -16.95 1.29
C SER A 104 3.39 -15.53 1.04
N HIS A 105 4.31 -14.61 0.77
CA HIS A 105 4.03 -13.23 0.42
C HIS A 105 4.66 -12.90 -0.93
N LEU A 106 3.87 -12.34 -1.86
CA LEU A 106 4.33 -11.97 -3.20
C LEU A 106 4.10 -10.48 -3.44
N SER A 107 5.12 -9.78 -3.91
CA SER A 107 4.99 -8.41 -4.41
C SER A 107 6.02 -8.09 -5.48
N ILE A 108 5.89 -6.90 -6.08
CA ILE A 108 7.00 -6.26 -6.79
C ILE A 108 7.85 -5.50 -5.79
N ILE A 109 9.16 -5.45 -6.05
CA ILE A 109 10.14 -4.63 -5.34
C ILE A 109 11.14 -4.08 -6.36
N ARG A 110 11.82 -3.00 -6.05
CA ARG A 110 12.95 -2.54 -6.84
C ARG A 110 14.12 -3.52 -6.73
N LYS A 111 15.02 -3.54 -7.72
CA LYS A 111 16.19 -4.43 -7.72
C LYS A 111 17.13 -4.20 -6.53
N ASP A 112 17.14 -3.00 -5.96
CA ASP A 112 17.88 -2.66 -4.75
C ASP A 112 17.20 -3.12 -3.45
N GLY A 113 16.01 -3.73 -3.55
CA GLY A 113 15.21 -4.21 -2.42
C GLY A 113 14.21 -3.20 -1.86
N ALA A 114 14.17 -1.99 -2.41
CA ALA A 114 13.21 -0.98 -1.96
C ALA A 114 11.77 -1.35 -2.32
N MET A 115 10.84 -0.97 -1.46
CA MET A 115 9.41 -1.02 -1.78
C MET A 115 9.12 -0.10 -2.98
N ASP A 116 8.34 -0.61 -3.94
CA ASP A 116 7.83 0.17 -5.05
C ASP A 116 6.39 -0.26 -5.36
N LEU A 117 5.57 0.68 -5.83
CA LEU A 117 4.17 0.44 -6.17
C LEU A 117 3.94 0.33 -7.68
N TYR A 118 4.97 0.57 -8.50
CA TYR A 118 4.84 0.62 -9.95
C TYR A 118 5.97 -0.12 -10.68
N HIS A 119 7.24 0.19 -10.39
CA HIS A 119 8.39 -0.42 -11.04
C HIS A 119 9.01 -1.51 -10.17
N GLY A 120 9.42 -2.61 -10.77
CA GLY A 120 10.16 -3.61 -10.00
C GLY A 120 10.18 -4.98 -10.64
N VAL A 121 10.71 -5.89 -9.87
CA VAL A 121 10.79 -7.32 -10.14
C VAL A 121 9.94 -8.08 -9.13
N LEU A 122 9.52 -9.30 -9.45
CA LEU A 122 8.76 -10.12 -8.52
C LEU A 122 9.69 -10.70 -7.46
N ARG A 123 9.30 -10.51 -6.20
CA ARG A 123 9.85 -11.22 -5.04
C ARG A 123 8.74 -11.96 -4.32
N CYS A 124 9.00 -13.23 -3.99
CA CYS A 124 8.16 -14.03 -3.12
C CYS A 124 9.00 -14.62 -1.99
N ILE A 125 8.48 -14.51 -0.77
CA ILE A 125 9.03 -15.16 0.41
C ILE A 125 8.03 -16.19 0.95
N ASP A 126 8.53 -17.24 1.63
CA ASP A 126 7.67 -18.16 2.37
C ASP A 126 7.25 -17.59 3.74
N ALA A 127 6.54 -18.41 4.51
CA ALA A 127 6.07 -18.01 5.84
C ALA A 127 7.21 -17.75 6.85
N ASP A 128 8.39 -18.30 6.60
CA ASP A 128 9.58 -18.13 7.46
C ASP A 128 10.49 -16.98 6.99
N GLY A 129 10.21 -16.38 5.82
CA GLY A 129 10.99 -15.31 5.21
C GLY A 129 12.04 -15.79 4.20
N ASN A 130 12.09 -17.08 3.86
CA ASN A 130 13.00 -17.56 2.85
C ASN A 130 12.53 -17.17 1.45
N LYS A 131 13.44 -16.73 0.59
CA LYS A 131 13.12 -16.33 -0.77
C LYS A 131 12.75 -17.54 -1.64
N LEU A 132 11.53 -17.57 -2.12
CA LEU A 132 11.03 -18.55 -3.09
C LEU A 132 11.26 -18.07 -4.53
N LEU A 133 11.06 -16.78 -4.77
CA LEU A 133 11.35 -16.05 -6.01
C LEU A 133 12.10 -14.77 -5.63
N ASP A 134 13.07 -14.37 -6.42
CA ASP A 134 13.76 -13.09 -6.29
C ASP A 134 14.29 -12.65 -7.67
N ASP A 135 14.29 -11.35 -7.92
CA ASP A 135 14.75 -10.72 -9.19
C ASP A 135 14.10 -11.31 -10.45
N VAL A 136 12.82 -11.71 -10.35
CA VAL A 136 12.07 -12.25 -11.50
C VAL A 136 11.41 -11.11 -12.27
N ASP A 137 11.67 -11.02 -13.58
CA ASP A 137 10.97 -10.07 -14.45
C ASP A 137 9.46 -10.32 -14.38
N TYR A 138 8.67 -9.27 -14.15
CA TYR A 138 7.21 -9.39 -14.08
C TYR A 138 6.59 -9.93 -15.37
N GLN A 139 7.25 -9.76 -16.52
CA GLN A 139 6.80 -10.32 -17.81
C GLN A 139 6.86 -11.85 -17.84
N ASP A 140 7.72 -12.43 -16.99
CA ASP A 140 7.89 -13.88 -16.85
C ASP A 140 6.95 -14.52 -15.79
N TYR A 141 6.00 -13.73 -15.23
CA TYR A 141 5.10 -14.20 -14.17
C TYR A 141 4.44 -15.54 -14.46
N TYR A 142 4.06 -15.79 -15.71
CA TYR A 142 3.38 -17.02 -16.15
C TYR A 142 4.22 -18.29 -16.00
N LYS A 143 5.56 -18.16 -15.91
CA LYS A 143 6.47 -19.29 -15.63
C LYS A 143 6.39 -19.71 -14.16
N HIS A 144 6.05 -18.78 -13.26
CA HIS A 144 6.10 -18.94 -11.82
C HIS A 144 4.71 -19.05 -11.17
N ILE A 145 3.70 -18.41 -11.76
CA ILE A 145 2.33 -18.39 -11.26
C ILE A 145 1.45 -19.24 -12.16
N GLY A 146 0.73 -20.18 -11.55
CA GLY A 146 -0.33 -20.94 -12.17
C GLY A 146 -1.70 -20.47 -11.72
N GLU A 147 -2.73 -20.83 -12.45
CA GLU A 147 -4.12 -20.54 -12.08
C GLU A 147 -4.93 -21.84 -12.08
N GLU A 148 -5.64 -22.07 -10.98
CA GLU A 148 -6.58 -23.18 -10.85
C GLU A 148 -8.00 -22.71 -11.19
N VAL A 149 -8.75 -23.55 -11.88
CA VAL A 149 -10.16 -23.32 -12.22
C VAL A 149 -11.03 -24.22 -11.36
N ARG A 150 -12.05 -23.65 -10.72
CA ARG A 150 -13.04 -24.37 -9.91
C ARG A 150 -14.41 -24.29 -10.56
N SER A 151 -15.16 -25.40 -10.60
CA SER A 151 -16.47 -25.47 -11.23
C SER A 151 -17.54 -24.58 -10.59
N TRP A 152 -17.36 -24.22 -9.35
CA TRP A 152 -18.30 -23.40 -8.56
C TRP A 152 -17.97 -21.88 -8.58
N SER A 153 -16.90 -21.47 -9.27
CA SER A 153 -16.48 -20.06 -9.31
C SER A 153 -15.97 -19.67 -10.69
N TYR A 154 -16.29 -18.46 -11.13
CA TYR A 154 -15.69 -17.84 -12.31
C TYR A 154 -14.29 -17.24 -12.01
N MET A 155 -13.94 -17.09 -10.74
CA MET A 155 -12.64 -16.59 -10.33
C MET A 155 -11.56 -17.64 -10.54
N LYS A 156 -10.37 -17.19 -10.91
CA LYS A 156 -9.16 -17.99 -10.94
C LYS A 156 -8.50 -17.97 -9.57
N PHE A 157 -7.86 -19.08 -9.20
CA PHE A 157 -7.13 -19.24 -7.96
C PHE A 157 -5.63 -19.34 -8.26
N PRO A 158 -4.89 -18.22 -8.15
CA PRO A 158 -3.47 -18.20 -8.46
C PRO A 158 -2.64 -18.92 -7.39
N TYR A 159 -1.60 -19.62 -7.84
CA TYR A 159 -0.68 -20.34 -6.96
C TYR A 159 0.75 -20.31 -7.53
N LEU A 160 1.73 -20.48 -6.66
CA LEU A 160 3.13 -20.65 -7.03
C LEU A 160 3.35 -22.05 -7.64
N ARG A 161 3.72 -22.13 -8.92
CA ARG A 161 3.97 -23.40 -9.61
C ARG A 161 4.99 -24.26 -8.92
N LYS A 162 6.06 -23.66 -8.38
CA LYS A 162 7.13 -24.34 -7.65
C LYS A 162 6.62 -25.14 -6.43
N ILE A 163 5.54 -24.66 -5.80
CA ILE A 163 4.96 -25.29 -4.59
C ILE A 163 3.76 -26.19 -4.96
N GLY A 164 3.05 -25.87 -6.04
CA GLY A 164 1.88 -26.60 -6.50
C GLY A 164 0.56 -26.05 -5.99
N MET A 165 -0.54 -26.53 -6.56
CA MET A 165 -1.91 -26.02 -6.36
C MET A 165 -2.39 -26.08 -4.90
N GLU A 166 -2.01 -27.11 -4.17
CA GLU A 166 -2.57 -27.36 -2.84
C GLU A 166 -1.99 -26.44 -1.75
N LYS A 167 -0.75 -25.97 -1.92
CA LYS A 167 -0.01 -25.21 -0.90
C LYS A 167 0.60 -23.92 -1.44
N GLY A 168 0.51 -23.67 -2.73
CA GLY A 168 1.21 -22.58 -3.40
C GLY A 168 0.46 -21.24 -3.38
N TRP A 169 -0.61 -21.10 -2.63
CA TRP A 169 -1.29 -19.83 -2.45
C TRP A 169 -0.44 -18.83 -1.66
N TYR A 170 -0.68 -17.55 -1.88
CA TYR A 170 0.15 -16.47 -1.34
C TYR A 170 -0.66 -15.22 -1.02
N THR A 171 -0.19 -14.46 -0.05
CA THR A 171 -0.71 -13.14 0.29
C THR A 171 -0.10 -12.09 -0.63
N VAL A 172 -0.91 -11.12 -1.04
CA VAL A 172 -0.54 -9.91 -1.78
C VAL A 172 -1.01 -8.66 -1.05
N GLY A 173 -0.72 -7.50 -1.58
CA GLY A 173 -1.16 -6.22 -1.02
C GLY A 173 -0.20 -5.66 0.04
N PRO A 174 -0.66 -4.72 0.89
CA PRO A 174 0.21 -3.97 1.79
C PRO A 174 1.07 -4.83 2.70
N LEU A 175 0.46 -5.83 3.32
CA LEU A 175 1.16 -6.72 4.23
C LEU A 175 2.27 -7.50 3.52
N ALA A 176 2.00 -7.98 2.30
CA ALA A 176 2.99 -8.67 1.50
C ALA A 176 4.14 -7.74 1.09
N ARG A 177 3.84 -6.51 0.65
CA ARG A 177 4.88 -5.55 0.25
C ARG A 177 5.82 -5.18 1.39
N LEU A 178 5.29 -4.95 2.60
CA LEU A 178 6.14 -4.67 3.76
C LEU A 178 6.95 -5.90 4.20
N ASN A 179 6.41 -7.10 4.06
CA ASN A 179 7.14 -8.33 4.38
C ASN A 179 8.25 -8.65 3.35
N THR A 180 8.05 -8.30 2.08
CA THR A 180 8.98 -8.66 1.00
C THR A 180 10.06 -7.61 0.73
N CYS A 181 9.79 -6.31 0.94
CA CYS A 181 10.78 -5.27 0.72
C CYS A 181 11.86 -5.30 1.81
N ASP A 182 13.06 -4.85 1.46
CA ASP A 182 14.14 -4.69 2.43
C ASP A 182 13.98 -3.36 3.19
N PHE A 183 13.57 -2.28 2.49
CA PHE A 183 13.34 -0.96 3.06
C PHE A 183 12.30 -0.16 2.25
N ILE A 184 11.86 0.98 2.82
CA ILE A 184 11.03 1.97 2.12
C ILE A 184 11.88 3.20 1.80
N PRO A 185 11.91 3.71 0.55
CA PRO A 185 12.85 4.75 0.14
C PRO A 185 12.55 6.15 0.70
N THR A 186 11.39 6.37 1.30
CA THR A 186 11.01 7.66 1.90
C THR A 186 11.21 7.69 3.41
N PRO A 187 11.67 8.82 4.00
CA PRO A 187 12.24 8.83 5.35
C PRO A 187 11.22 8.58 6.47
N LEU A 188 10.00 9.12 6.39
CA LEU A 188 9.01 8.92 7.45
C LEU A 188 8.40 7.52 7.39
N ALA A 189 8.05 7.06 6.19
CA ALA A 189 7.53 5.72 6.02
C ALA A 189 8.58 4.64 6.34
N GLN A 190 9.87 4.89 6.08
CA GLN A 190 10.96 3.98 6.47
C GLN A 190 11.02 3.78 7.99
N LYS A 191 10.93 4.84 8.76
CA LYS A 191 10.89 4.75 10.24
C LYS A 191 9.73 3.89 10.73
N GLU A 192 8.56 4.06 10.13
CA GLU A 192 7.39 3.26 10.47
C GLU A 192 7.52 1.80 10.02
N CYS A 193 8.18 1.55 8.89
CA CYS A 193 8.49 0.20 8.42
C CYS A 193 9.44 -0.54 9.39
N GLU A 194 10.44 0.16 9.92
CA GLU A 194 11.34 -0.40 10.94
C GLU A 194 10.58 -0.82 12.21
N ILE A 195 9.67 0.02 12.69
CA ILE A 195 8.80 -0.30 13.84
C ILE A 195 7.91 -1.50 13.52
N PHE A 196 7.31 -1.52 12.33
CA PHE A 196 6.47 -2.63 11.88
C PHE A 196 7.24 -3.96 11.82
N LYS A 197 8.45 -3.97 11.26
CA LYS A 197 9.30 -5.17 11.19
C LYS A 197 9.83 -5.60 12.56
N ALA A 198 10.19 -4.64 13.41
CA ALA A 198 10.63 -4.93 14.78
C ALA A 198 9.53 -5.60 15.62
N TYR A 199 8.26 -5.34 15.34
CA TYR A 199 7.14 -5.92 16.05
C TYR A 199 7.11 -7.46 15.98
N THR A 200 7.56 -8.05 14.88
CA THR A 200 7.69 -9.50 14.69
C THR A 200 9.13 -10.00 14.79
N ASN A 201 10.02 -9.20 15.38
CA ASN A 201 11.46 -9.51 15.48
C ASN A 201 12.11 -9.80 14.11
N GLY A 202 11.69 -9.05 13.08
CA GLY A 202 12.19 -9.18 11.71
C GLY A 202 11.65 -10.39 10.92
N LYS A 203 10.77 -11.19 11.50
CA LYS A 203 10.08 -12.27 10.78
C LYS A 203 8.88 -11.73 10.00
N PRO A 204 8.41 -12.45 8.96
CA PRO A 204 7.19 -12.06 8.25
C PRO A 204 5.99 -11.93 9.20
N ASN A 205 5.24 -10.87 9.00
CA ASN A 205 4.04 -10.60 9.78
C ASN A 205 2.83 -11.29 9.08
N HIS A 206 2.14 -12.16 9.81
CA HIS A 206 1.00 -12.93 9.31
C HIS A 206 -0.34 -12.53 9.92
N MET A 207 -0.36 -11.45 10.72
CA MET A 207 -1.56 -10.97 11.38
C MET A 207 -2.42 -10.19 10.39
N SER A 208 -3.58 -10.71 10.04
CA SER A 208 -4.44 -10.12 9.01
C SER A 208 -4.84 -8.67 9.30
N MET A 209 -5.08 -8.32 10.57
CA MET A 209 -5.43 -6.95 10.94
C MET A 209 -4.26 -5.97 10.79
N HIS A 210 -3.02 -6.45 10.78
CA HIS A 210 -1.85 -5.61 10.50
C HIS A 210 -1.76 -5.16 9.02
N MET A 211 -2.60 -5.69 8.14
CA MET A 211 -2.76 -5.15 6.78
C MET A 211 -3.21 -3.68 6.80
N HIS A 212 -3.99 -3.26 7.81
CA HIS A 212 -4.38 -1.86 7.98
C HIS A 212 -3.18 -0.99 8.37
N TRP A 213 -2.33 -1.46 9.28
CA TRP A 213 -1.09 -0.77 9.63
C TRP A 213 -0.17 -0.60 8.42
N ALA A 214 0.06 -1.70 7.70
CA ALA A 214 0.85 -1.69 6.48
C ALA A 214 0.28 -0.73 5.42
N ARG A 215 -1.05 -0.69 5.26
CA ARG A 215 -1.73 0.25 4.34
C ARG A 215 -1.50 1.71 4.71
N LEU A 216 -1.51 2.04 5.98
CA LEU A 216 -1.27 3.41 6.45
C LEU A 216 0.20 3.82 6.26
N ILE A 217 1.16 2.89 6.40
CA ILE A 217 2.56 3.12 6.06
C ILE A 217 2.72 3.39 4.55
N GLU A 218 2.04 2.63 3.70
CA GLU A 218 2.02 2.88 2.25
C GLU A 218 1.37 4.23 1.89
N LEU A 219 0.33 4.63 2.60
CA LEU A 219 -0.30 5.94 2.43
C LEU A 219 0.70 7.06 2.73
N LEU A 220 1.45 6.95 3.83
CA LEU A 220 2.49 7.89 4.20
C LEU A 220 3.60 7.93 3.14
N HIS A 221 4.09 6.77 2.71
CA HIS A 221 5.06 6.65 1.63
C HIS A 221 4.56 7.33 0.34
N SER A 222 3.32 7.07 -0.05
CA SER A 222 2.74 7.67 -1.26
C SER A 222 2.67 9.19 -1.17
N ALA A 223 2.35 9.76 0.00
CA ALA A 223 2.33 11.20 0.19
C ALA A 223 3.74 11.81 0.10
N GLU A 224 4.75 11.14 0.65
CA GLU A 224 6.15 11.57 0.53
C GLU A 224 6.63 11.51 -0.93
N VAL A 225 6.33 10.42 -1.66
CA VAL A 225 6.67 10.28 -3.09
C VAL A 225 5.98 11.33 -3.95
N ILE A 226 4.71 11.65 -3.67
CA ILE A 226 4.01 12.75 -4.37
C ILE A 226 4.78 14.06 -4.19
N LYS A 227 5.26 14.36 -3.00
CA LYS A 227 6.07 15.56 -2.76
C LYS A 227 7.39 15.54 -3.54
N GLU A 228 8.07 14.40 -3.59
CA GLU A 228 9.29 14.23 -4.40
C GLU A 228 9.02 14.50 -5.87
N LEU A 229 7.99 13.84 -6.44
CA LEU A 229 7.62 13.98 -7.86
C LEU A 229 7.15 15.41 -8.22
N LEU A 230 6.47 16.11 -7.30
CA LEU A 230 6.07 17.50 -7.52
C LEU A 230 7.27 18.48 -7.49
N ASN A 231 8.39 18.09 -6.90
CA ASN A 231 9.64 18.86 -6.89
C ASN A 231 10.63 18.43 -7.98
N ASP A 232 10.33 17.39 -8.72
CA ASP A 232 11.13 16.98 -9.89
C ASP A 232 10.98 18.04 -11.00
N PRO A 233 12.07 18.54 -11.60
CA PRO A 233 12.08 19.64 -12.58
C PRO A 233 11.41 19.32 -13.92
#